data_e72ed877cccef00b500ced17aea57785
#
_entry.id   e72ed877cccef00b500ced17aea57785
#
_cell.length_a   1.000
_cell.length_b   1.000
_cell.length_c   1.000
_cell.angle_alpha   90.00
_cell.angle_beta   90.00
_cell.angle_gamma   90.00
#
_symmetry.space_group_name_H-M   'P 1'
#
loop_
_entity.id
_entity.type
_entity.pdbx_description
1 polymer ?
#
loop_
_entity_poly.entity_id
_entity_poly.type
_entity_poly.pdbx_seq_one_letter_code
_entity_poly.pdbx_strand_id
1 'polypeptide(L)'
;LMTSYNKVNGIYSNENPYLLKKVLRREWNFKGMVVTDWGGSCDHVKGVKMRSNLEMPAAGLASARELLEALKDHRLSRRELDIAVLDLLNAIDELSQKKPMDVDIKAHHCLARRAAAQSAVLLKNEGKVLPLKKGQSVALIGDFAFSPRYQGAGSSLVRPTKLENSVDCAKHFGLNVVG
;
A
#
# COMPACT_ATOMS: atom_id res chain seq x y z
N LEU A 1 -0.86 9.94 -3.77
CA LEU A 1 -1.47 8.82 -4.51
C LEU A 1 -0.38 8.02 -5.21
N MET A 2 -0.50 6.69 -5.26
CA MET A 2 0.40 5.80 -6.01
C MET A 2 -0.31 5.27 -7.26
N THR A 3 0.38 5.29 -8.41
CA THR A 3 -0.12 4.66 -9.64
C THR A 3 0.17 3.16 -9.63
N SER A 4 -0.55 2.39 -10.45
CA SER A 4 -0.36 0.95 -10.57
C SER A 4 0.58 0.59 -11.73
N TYR A 5 1.08 -0.65 -11.77
CA TYR A 5 1.97 -1.15 -12.83
C TYR A 5 1.28 -1.33 -14.19
N ASN A 6 -0.03 -1.62 -14.17
CA ASN A 6 -0.74 -2.07 -15.34
C ASN A 6 -1.09 -0.95 -16.31
N LYS A 7 -1.40 -1.35 -17.53
CA LYS A 7 -2.01 -0.48 -18.53
C LYS A 7 -3.53 -0.41 -18.34
N VAL A 8 -4.07 0.77 -18.56
CA VAL A 8 -5.50 1.00 -18.70
C VAL A 8 -5.76 1.51 -20.11
N ASN A 9 -6.54 0.77 -20.89
CA ASN A 9 -6.76 1.04 -22.31
C ASN A 9 -5.45 1.24 -23.12
N GLY A 10 -4.46 0.36 -22.88
CA GLY A 10 -3.21 0.35 -23.62
C GLY A 10 -2.14 1.33 -23.13
N ILE A 11 -2.44 2.22 -22.19
CA ILE A 11 -1.51 3.22 -21.65
C ILE A 11 -1.19 2.90 -20.19
N TYR A 12 0.09 2.93 -19.81
CA TYR A 12 0.49 2.72 -18.42
C TYR A 12 -0.15 3.76 -17.49
N SER A 13 -0.58 3.33 -16.31
CA SER A 13 -1.31 4.18 -15.36
C SER A 13 -0.57 5.47 -15.03
N ASN A 14 0.75 5.41 -14.90
CA ASN A 14 1.61 6.55 -14.60
C ASN A 14 1.71 7.60 -15.75
N GLU A 15 1.34 7.20 -16.95
CA GLU A 15 1.43 8.02 -18.17
C GLU A 15 0.05 8.36 -18.73
N ASN A 16 -1.00 7.91 -18.07
CA ASN A 16 -2.35 7.95 -18.62
C ASN A 16 -3.01 9.31 -18.41
N PRO A 17 -3.25 10.10 -19.49
CA PRO A 17 -3.84 11.42 -19.38
C PRO A 17 -5.30 11.38 -18.90
N TYR A 18 -6.03 10.32 -19.21
CA TYR A 18 -7.40 10.17 -18.73
C TYR A 18 -7.43 10.01 -17.21
N LEU A 19 -6.61 9.08 -16.66
CA LEU A 19 -6.57 8.84 -15.23
C LEU A 19 -5.99 10.04 -14.45
N LEU A 20 -4.83 10.54 -14.86
CA LEU A 20 -4.10 11.52 -14.06
C LEU A 20 -4.56 12.96 -14.31
N LYS A 21 -4.78 13.37 -15.56
CA LYS A 21 -5.22 14.75 -15.84
C LYS A 21 -6.72 14.91 -15.73
N LYS A 22 -7.51 14.03 -16.37
CA LYS A 22 -8.96 14.21 -16.42
C LYS A 22 -9.58 13.82 -15.08
N VAL A 23 -9.47 12.55 -14.67
CA VAL A 23 -10.13 12.07 -13.45
C VAL A 23 -9.49 12.68 -12.21
N LEU A 24 -8.20 12.39 -11.97
CA LEU A 24 -7.55 12.76 -10.72
C LEU A 24 -7.49 14.28 -10.51
N ARG A 25 -6.97 15.03 -11.52
CA ARG A 25 -6.71 16.46 -11.35
C ARG A 25 -7.94 17.33 -11.61
N ARG A 26 -8.77 17.04 -12.62
CA ARG A 26 -9.92 17.88 -12.95
C ARG A 26 -11.18 17.50 -12.18
N GLU A 27 -11.57 16.20 -12.24
CA GLU A 27 -12.84 15.77 -11.64
C GLU A 27 -12.75 15.69 -10.13
N TRP A 28 -11.67 15.09 -9.60
CA TRP A 28 -11.47 14.93 -8.15
C TRP A 28 -10.73 16.11 -7.51
N ASN A 29 -10.22 17.05 -8.30
CA ASN A 29 -9.46 18.21 -7.82
C ASN A 29 -8.30 17.85 -6.87
N PHE A 30 -7.68 16.69 -7.06
CA PHE A 30 -6.58 16.23 -6.22
C PHE A 30 -5.34 17.12 -6.38
N LYS A 31 -4.85 17.66 -5.27
CA LYS A 31 -3.73 18.62 -5.23
C LYS A 31 -2.42 17.99 -4.80
N GLY A 32 -2.45 16.79 -4.19
CA GLY A 32 -1.28 16.12 -3.66
C GLY A 32 -0.36 15.55 -4.74
N MET A 33 0.76 15.00 -4.32
CA MET A 33 1.74 14.34 -5.20
C MET A 33 1.27 12.97 -5.69
N VAL A 34 1.81 12.59 -6.84
CA VAL A 34 1.66 11.24 -7.43
C VAL A 34 3.01 10.56 -7.44
N VAL A 35 3.07 9.34 -6.94
CA VAL A 35 4.25 8.47 -6.94
C VAL A 35 3.98 7.24 -7.81
N THR A 36 5.02 6.73 -8.47
CA THR A 36 4.89 5.46 -9.18
C THR A 36 4.84 4.29 -8.21
N ASP A 37 4.20 3.20 -8.59
CA ASP A 37 4.50 1.91 -8.00
C ASP A 37 5.93 1.48 -8.38
N TRP A 38 6.48 0.48 -7.71
CA TRP A 38 7.88 0.11 -7.81
C TRP A 38 8.25 -0.37 -9.21
N GLY A 39 8.97 0.46 -9.97
CA GLY A 39 9.27 0.21 -11.39
C GLY A 39 8.09 0.46 -12.34
N GLY A 40 7.05 1.18 -11.91
CA GLY A 40 5.84 1.46 -12.70
C GLY A 40 5.96 2.61 -13.71
N SER A 41 7.15 3.18 -13.91
CA SER A 41 7.41 4.21 -14.93
C SER A 41 8.04 3.55 -16.18
N CYS A 42 7.51 3.89 -17.37
CA CYS A 42 8.06 3.42 -18.64
C CYS A 42 8.60 4.59 -19.48
N ASP A 43 7.82 5.68 -19.58
CA ASP A 43 8.20 6.92 -20.27
C ASP A 43 8.20 8.06 -19.25
N HIS A 44 9.39 8.43 -18.78
CA HIS A 44 9.56 9.44 -17.72
C HIS A 44 9.05 10.82 -18.16
N VAL A 45 9.23 11.16 -19.44
CA VAL A 45 8.76 12.43 -20.00
C VAL A 45 7.23 12.51 -19.97
N LYS A 46 6.56 11.45 -20.39
CA LYS A 46 5.10 11.37 -20.30
C LYS A 46 4.62 11.38 -18.86
N GLY A 47 5.28 10.65 -17.96
CA GLY A 47 4.97 10.65 -16.54
C GLY A 47 4.97 12.07 -15.96
N VAL A 48 6.05 12.84 -16.17
CA VAL A 48 6.14 14.24 -15.71
C VAL A 48 5.07 15.12 -16.34
N LYS A 49 4.79 14.96 -17.64
CA LYS A 49 3.68 15.68 -18.29
C LYS A 49 2.31 15.38 -17.68
N MET A 50 2.12 14.18 -17.14
CA MET A 50 0.89 13.80 -16.44
C MET A 50 0.91 14.21 -14.95
N ARG A 51 1.95 14.91 -14.49
CA ARG A 51 2.16 15.31 -13.10
C ARG A 51 2.35 14.10 -12.17
N SER A 52 3.06 13.07 -12.65
CA SER A 52 3.72 12.11 -11.80
C SER A 52 4.98 12.77 -11.22
N ASN A 53 5.11 12.79 -9.91
CA ASN A 53 6.03 13.67 -9.20
C ASN A 53 7.24 12.94 -8.64
N LEU A 54 7.10 11.66 -8.32
CA LEU A 54 8.16 10.86 -7.71
C LEU A 54 8.21 9.47 -8.34
N GLU A 55 9.38 9.12 -8.86
CA GLU A 55 9.66 7.78 -9.38
C GLU A 55 10.22 6.87 -8.30
N MET A 56 9.66 5.68 -8.18
CA MET A 56 10.11 4.65 -7.23
C MET A 56 10.30 3.29 -7.94
N PRO A 57 11.45 2.60 -7.76
CA PRO A 57 12.68 3.16 -7.24
C PRO A 57 13.29 4.16 -8.21
N ALA A 58 14.15 5.04 -7.75
CA ALA A 58 14.87 5.94 -8.63
C ALA A 58 15.73 5.16 -9.64
N ALA A 59 15.64 5.52 -10.92
CA ALA A 59 16.49 4.95 -11.98
C ALA A 59 17.91 5.59 -12.01
N GLY A 60 18.35 6.13 -10.88
CA GLY A 60 19.60 6.87 -10.78
C GLY A 60 19.58 8.14 -11.64
N LEU A 61 20.64 8.36 -12.40
CA LEU A 61 20.74 9.53 -13.28
C LEU A 61 20.09 9.32 -14.66
N ALA A 62 19.60 8.13 -14.97
CA ALA A 62 19.07 7.82 -16.30
C ALA A 62 17.80 8.63 -16.60
N SER A 63 16.80 8.59 -15.73
CA SER A 63 15.56 9.36 -15.88
C SER A 63 15.81 10.87 -15.83
N ALA A 64 16.74 11.33 -14.99
CA ALA A 64 17.11 12.74 -14.96
C ALA A 64 17.73 13.21 -16.29
N ARG A 65 18.60 12.41 -16.90
CA ARG A 65 19.18 12.73 -18.21
C ARG A 65 18.12 12.77 -19.31
N GLU A 66 17.21 11.79 -19.33
CA GLU A 66 16.09 11.76 -20.25
C GLU A 66 15.22 13.02 -20.17
N LEU A 67 14.92 13.50 -18.97
CA LEU A 67 14.16 14.73 -18.76
C LEU A 67 14.94 15.98 -19.23
N LEU A 68 16.25 16.03 -18.96
CA LEU A 68 17.10 17.14 -19.41
C LEU A 68 17.21 17.19 -20.94
N GLU A 69 17.35 16.05 -21.59
CA GLU A 69 17.32 15.94 -23.04
C GLU A 69 15.96 16.36 -23.60
N ALA A 70 14.87 15.88 -22.98
CA ALA A 70 13.52 16.24 -23.39
C ALA A 70 13.23 17.75 -23.27
N LEU A 71 13.84 18.44 -22.31
CA LEU A 71 13.79 19.91 -22.22
C LEU A 71 14.53 20.57 -23.36
N LYS A 72 15.74 20.09 -23.72
CA LYS A 72 16.54 20.62 -24.83
C LYS A 72 15.83 20.44 -26.17
N ASP A 73 15.21 19.28 -26.37
CA ASP A 73 14.51 18.90 -27.60
C ASP A 73 13.05 19.42 -27.64
N HIS A 74 12.63 20.20 -26.67
CA HIS A 74 11.26 20.73 -26.54
C HIS A 74 10.15 19.66 -26.45
N ARG A 75 10.51 18.39 -26.13
CA ARG A 75 9.54 17.32 -25.83
C ARG A 75 8.88 17.49 -24.47
N LEU A 76 9.56 18.20 -23.54
CA LEU A 76 9.06 18.58 -22.23
C LEU A 76 9.24 20.12 -22.09
N SER A 77 8.20 20.81 -21.68
CA SER A 77 8.33 22.24 -21.37
C SER A 77 8.81 22.45 -19.93
N ARG A 78 9.55 23.55 -19.72
CA ARG A 78 9.97 23.96 -18.37
C ARG A 78 8.78 24.09 -17.41
N ARG A 79 7.64 24.63 -17.90
CA ARG A 79 6.43 24.80 -17.12
C ARG A 79 5.85 23.44 -16.65
N GLU A 80 5.86 22.40 -17.51
CA GLU A 80 5.37 21.08 -17.11
C GLU A 80 6.25 20.47 -16.00
N LEU A 81 7.57 20.59 -16.13
CA LEU A 81 8.51 20.17 -15.10
C LEU A 81 8.31 20.94 -13.79
N ASP A 82 8.25 22.25 -13.85
CA ASP A 82 8.09 23.11 -12.66
C ASP A 82 6.79 22.78 -11.91
N ILE A 83 5.68 22.53 -12.61
CA ILE A 83 4.43 22.11 -11.98
C ILE A 83 4.59 20.77 -11.25
N ALA A 84 5.25 19.79 -11.87
CA ALA A 84 5.48 18.49 -11.24
C ALA A 84 6.37 18.58 -10.00
N VAL A 85 7.43 19.40 -10.07
CA VAL A 85 8.33 19.66 -8.95
C VAL A 85 7.60 20.41 -7.82
N LEU A 86 6.79 21.40 -8.16
CA LEU A 86 6.04 22.18 -7.18
C LEU A 86 5.06 21.34 -6.38
N ASP A 87 4.35 20.40 -7.02
CA ASP A 87 3.47 19.47 -6.31
C ASP A 87 4.22 18.65 -5.25
N LEU A 88 5.44 18.20 -5.57
CA LEU A 88 6.29 17.46 -4.63
C LEU A 88 6.76 18.37 -3.48
N LEU A 89 7.25 19.57 -3.80
CA LEU A 89 7.71 20.51 -2.79
C LEU A 89 6.59 20.94 -1.83
N ASN A 90 5.38 21.18 -2.35
CA ASN A 90 4.21 21.49 -1.52
C ASN A 90 3.87 20.34 -0.57
N ALA A 91 3.95 19.09 -1.04
CA ALA A 91 3.72 17.93 -0.19
C ALA A 91 4.77 17.79 0.92
N ILE A 92 6.04 18.03 0.59
CA ILE A 92 7.15 18.02 1.57
C ILE A 92 6.95 19.14 2.61
N ASP A 93 6.63 20.35 2.17
CA ASP A 93 6.40 21.50 3.06
C ASP A 93 5.23 21.21 4.02
N GLU A 94 4.09 20.79 3.50
CA GLU A 94 2.91 20.45 4.30
C GLU A 94 3.22 19.36 5.35
N LEU A 95 3.97 18.33 4.96
CA LEU A 95 4.31 17.23 5.85
C LEU A 95 5.35 17.62 6.90
N SER A 96 6.31 18.49 6.54
CA SER A 96 7.36 18.97 7.45
C SER A 96 6.81 19.80 8.61
N GLN A 97 5.66 20.43 8.42
CA GLN A 97 5.00 21.24 9.44
C GLN A 97 4.20 20.38 10.45
N LYS A 98 3.97 19.11 10.15
CA LYS A 98 3.22 18.21 11.05
C LYS A 98 4.13 17.72 12.18
N LYS A 99 3.63 17.83 13.40
CA LYS A 99 4.33 17.26 14.57
C LYS A 99 4.20 15.74 14.55
N PRO A 100 5.25 15.02 14.94
CA PRO A 100 5.15 13.58 15.18
C PRO A 100 4.02 13.28 16.18
N MET A 101 3.25 12.26 15.90
CA MET A 101 2.23 11.76 16.83
C MET A 101 2.72 10.45 17.45
N ASP A 102 2.50 10.29 18.75
CA ASP A 102 2.69 9.02 19.40
C ASP A 102 1.66 8.00 18.88
N VAL A 103 2.14 6.80 18.58
CA VAL A 103 1.30 5.72 18.08
C VAL A 103 0.98 4.76 19.22
N ASP A 104 -0.28 4.63 19.57
CA ASP A 104 -0.75 3.61 20.51
C ASP A 104 -0.83 2.24 19.82
N ILE A 105 0.31 1.53 19.81
CA ILE A 105 0.43 0.20 19.23
C ILE A 105 -0.59 -0.79 19.82
N LYS A 106 -0.89 -0.68 21.12
CA LYS A 106 -1.85 -1.56 21.79
C LYS A 106 -3.28 -1.31 21.29
N ALA A 107 -3.68 -0.06 21.17
CA ALA A 107 -4.98 0.29 20.62
C ALA A 107 -5.11 -0.16 19.15
N HIS A 108 -4.08 0.04 18.33
CA HIS A 108 -4.05 -0.41 16.95
C HIS A 108 -4.13 -1.94 16.83
N HIS A 109 -3.42 -2.68 17.70
CA HIS A 109 -3.52 -4.15 17.74
C HIS A 109 -4.93 -4.61 18.12
N CYS A 110 -5.56 -3.99 19.11
CA CYS A 110 -6.96 -4.29 19.49
C CYS A 110 -7.94 -3.98 18.34
N LEU A 111 -7.71 -2.88 17.61
CA LEU A 111 -8.50 -2.54 16.43
C LEU A 111 -8.35 -3.57 15.31
N ALA A 112 -7.13 -4.00 15.01
CA ALA A 112 -6.85 -5.03 14.00
C ALA A 112 -7.53 -6.37 14.34
N ARG A 113 -7.48 -6.80 15.59
CA ARG A 113 -8.17 -8.01 16.07
C ARG A 113 -9.69 -7.90 15.92
N ARG A 114 -10.27 -6.76 16.28
CA ARG A 114 -11.71 -6.51 16.11
C ARG A 114 -12.12 -6.52 14.65
N ALA A 115 -11.34 -5.87 13.78
CA ALA A 115 -11.57 -5.88 12.34
C ALA A 115 -11.53 -7.30 11.77
N ALA A 116 -10.52 -8.10 12.14
CA ALA A 116 -10.41 -9.49 11.71
C ALA A 116 -11.62 -10.33 12.15
N ALA A 117 -12.04 -10.19 13.41
CA ALA A 117 -13.22 -10.91 13.91
C ALA A 117 -14.51 -10.50 13.19
N GLN A 118 -14.69 -9.23 12.89
CA GLN A 118 -15.86 -8.71 12.16
C GLN A 118 -15.84 -9.05 10.67
N SER A 119 -14.67 -9.39 10.11
CA SER A 119 -14.53 -9.79 8.70
C SER A 119 -14.84 -11.27 8.48
N ALA A 120 -14.96 -12.08 9.54
CA ALA A 120 -15.26 -13.49 9.43
C ALA A 120 -16.74 -13.72 9.09
N VAL A 121 -16.99 -14.54 8.07
CA VAL A 121 -18.34 -14.94 7.66
C VAL A 121 -18.52 -16.43 7.91
N LEU A 122 -19.46 -16.80 8.76
CA LEU A 122 -19.79 -18.21 9.06
C LEU A 122 -20.68 -18.77 7.95
N LEU A 123 -20.09 -19.50 7.02
CA LEU A 123 -20.81 -20.06 5.87
C LEU A 123 -21.63 -21.32 6.22
N LYS A 124 -21.15 -22.11 7.19
CA LYS A 124 -21.78 -23.39 7.58
C LYS A 124 -21.47 -23.72 9.03
N ASN A 125 -22.46 -24.14 9.81
CA ASN A 125 -22.29 -24.61 11.19
C ASN A 125 -23.34 -25.68 11.53
N GLU A 126 -23.45 -26.69 10.65
CA GLU A 126 -24.28 -27.86 10.90
C GLU A 126 -23.71 -28.60 12.11
N GLY A 127 -24.56 -29.06 13.00
CA GLY A 127 -24.13 -29.68 14.25
C GLY A 127 -23.71 -28.68 15.37
N LYS A 128 -23.76 -27.38 15.12
CA LYS A 128 -23.49 -26.31 16.11
C LYS A 128 -22.14 -26.46 16.83
N VAL A 129 -21.10 -26.81 16.08
CA VAL A 129 -19.72 -26.95 16.60
C VAL A 129 -19.18 -25.59 17.09
N LEU A 130 -19.53 -24.52 16.40
CA LEU A 130 -19.15 -23.15 16.76
C LEU A 130 -20.30 -22.46 17.51
N PRO A 131 -19.99 -21.58 18.47
CA PRO A 131 -18.67 -21.21 18.97
C PRO A 131 -18.04 -22.31 19.83
N LEU A 132 -16.71 -22.40 19.79
CA LEU A 132 -15.96 -23.29 20.66
C LEU A 132 -16.10 -22.88 22.13
N LYS A 133 -16.10 -23.85 23.04
CA LYS A 133 -16.21 -23.62 24.49
C LYS A 133 -14.86 -23.88 25.15
N LYS A 134 -14.58 -23.18 26.26
CA LYS A 134 -13.41 -23.46 27.09
C LYS A 134 -13.38 -24.92 27.52
N GLY A 135 -12.20 -25.51 27.53
CA GLY A 135 -11.99 -26.92 27.85
C GLY A 135 -12.22 -27.90 26.70
N GLN A 136 -12.76 -27.45 25.56
CA GLN A 136 -12.83 -28.33 24.38
C GLN A 136 -11.45 -28.66 23.83
N SER A 137 -11.30 -29.90 23.36
CA SER A 137 -10.10 -30.34 22.65
C SER A 137 -10.20 -29.97 21.17
N VAL A 138 -9.14 -29.39 20.62
CA VAL A 138 -9.01 -29.02 19.23
C VAL A 138 -7.68 -29.49 18.67
N ALA A 139 -7.67 -30.04 17.48
CA ALA A 139 -6.46 -30.33 16.73
C ALA A 139 -6.16 -29.15 15.80
N LEU A 140 -4.96 -28.59 15.89
CA LEU A 140 -4.46 -27.55 14.98
C LEU A 140 -3.45 -28.21 14.05
N ILE A 141 -3.77 -28.27 12.76
CA ILE A 141 -2.99 -28.98 11.76
C ILE A 141 -2.39 -27.97 10.77
N GLY A 142 -1.09 -28.09 10.55
CA GLY A 142 -0.35 -27.28 9.59
C GLY A 142 0.52 -26.23 10.24
N ASP A 143 1.63 -25.92 9.56
CA ASP A 143 2.69 -25.00 10.06
C ASP A 143 2.15 -23.60 10.36
N PHE A 144 1.17 -23.11 9.62
CA PHE A 144 0.62 -21.77 9.82
C PHE A 144 -0.12 -21.59 11.16
N ALA A 145 -0.45 -22.66 11.85
CA ALA A 145 -0.99 -22.57 13.21
C ALA A 145 0.06 -22.07 14.21
N PHE A 146 1.33 -22.36 13.97
CA PHE A 146 2.48 -22.00 14.80
C PHE A 146 3.23 -20.78 14.24
N SER A 147 3.49 -20.79 12.92
CA SER A 147 4.21 -19.76 12.18
C SER A 147 3.27 -19.08 11.19
N PRO A 148 2.45 -18.11 11.62
CA PRO A 148 1.39 -17.57 10.79
C PRO A 148 1.95 -16.79 9.59
N ARG A 149 1.42 -17.07 8.41
CA ARG A 149 1.65 -16.27 7.21
C ARG A 149 0.66 -15.10 7.21
N TYR A 150 1.01 -14.00 7.86
CA TYR A 150 0.13 -12.86 8.11
C TYR A 150 0.16 -11.80 7.01
N GLN A 151 1.07 -11.92 6.05
CA GLN A 151 1.16 -11.01 4.90
C GLN A 151 1.89 -11.70 3.73
N GLY A 152 1.91 -11.01 2.57
CA GLY A 152 2.62 -11.48 1.38
C GLY A 152 4.14 -11.42 1.50
N ALA A 153 4.81 -11.51 0.36
CA ALA A 153 6.26 -11.40 0.24
C ALA A 153 6.64 -10.07 -0.45
N GLY A 154 7.93 -9.80 -0.56
CA GLY A 154 8.44 -8.59 -1.20
C GLY A 154 8.14 -7.32 -0.41
N SER A 155 7.62 -6.31 -1.05
CA SER A 155 7.34 -4.99 -0.44
C SER A 155 6.31 -5.01 0.68
N SER A 156 5.48 -6.04 0.76
CA SER A 156 4.51 -6.22 1.85
C SER A 156 5.10 -6.92 3.09
N LEU A 157 6.36 -7.35 3.05
CA LEU A 157 7.03 -8.00 4.18
C LEU A 157 7.40 -6.97 5.25
N VAL A 158 6.55 -6.80 6.23
CA VAL A 158 6.73 -5.88 7.35
C VAL A 158 7.08 -6.68 8.61
N ARG A 159 7.97 -6.15 9.44
CA ARG A 159 8.26 -6.72 10.77
C ARG A 159 7.22 -6.21 11.76
N PRO A 160 6.29 -7.07 12.23
CA PRO A 160 5.25 -6.64 13.15
C PRO A 160 5.84 -6.39 14.55
N THR A 161 5.29 -5.40 15.26
CA THR A 161 5.63 -5.17 16.67
C THR A 161 5.01 -6.22 17.58
N LYS A 162 3.92 -6.84 17.14
CA LYS A 162 3.24 -7.93 17.84
C LYS A 162 2.67 -8.91 16.82
N LEU A 163 2.97 -10.18 17.01
CA LEU A 163 2.46 -11.28 16.20
C LEU A 163 1.83 -12.32 17.13
N GLU A 164 0.61 -12.74 16.83
CA GLU A 164 -0.10 -13.81 17.52
C GLU A 164 -0.27 -14.99 16.57
N ASN A 165 -0.19 -16.20 17.08
CA ASN A 165 -0.44 -17.44 16.33
C ASN A 165 -1.69 -18.15 16.85
N SER A 166 -2.20 -19.10 16.07
CA SER A 166 -3.45 -19.80 16.40
C SER A 166 -3.31 -20.69 17.62
N VAL A 167 -2.15 -21.31 17.82
CA VAL A 167 -1.90 -22.22 18.96
C VAL A 167 -1.92 -21.46 20.27
N ASP A 168 -1.19 -20.36 20.35
CA ASP A 168 -1.13 -19.54 21.58
C ASP A 168 -2.48 -18.90 21.87
N CYS A 169 -3.18 -18.40 20.86
CA CYS A 169 -4.52 -17.85 21.00
C CYS A 169 -5.52 -18.91 21.49
N ALA A 170 -5.48 -20.13 20.94
CA ALA A 170 -6.35 -21.22 21.38
C ALA A 170 -6.12 -21.60 22.85
N LYS A 171 -4.85 -21.76 23.24
CA LYS A 171 -4.46 -22.01 24.64
C LYS A 171 -4.89 -20.86 25.57
N HIS A 172 -4.67 -19.62 25.17
CA HIS A 172 -5.07 -18.45 25.94
C HIS A 172 -6.59 -18.36 26.12
N PHE A 173 -7.36 -18.75 25.12
CA PHE A 173 -8.83 -18.86 25.21
C PHE A 173 -9.28 -19.98 26.15
N GLY A 174 -8.43 -20.95 26.45
CA GLY A 174 -8.71 -22.10 27.32
C GLY A 174 -9.14 -23.35 26.58
N LEU A 175 -8.69 -23.51 25.32
CA LEU A 175 -8.86 -24.77 24.58
C LEU A 175 -7.73 -25.75 24.89
N ASN A 176 -8.03 -27.04 24.86
CA ASN A 176 -7.03 -28.10 24.92
C ASN A 176 -6.51 -28.36 23.50
N VAL A 177 -5.33 -27.83 23.16
CA VAL A 177 -4.71 -28.05 21.86
C VAL A 177 -4.04 -29.42 21.87
N VAL A 178 -4.46 -30.31 20.95
CA VAL A 178 -3.93 -31.67 20.75
C VAL A 178 -3.41 -31.77 19.31
N GLY A 179 -2.29 -32.48 19.09
CA GLY A 179 -1.65 -32.65 17.78
C GLY A 179 -0.38 -31.87 17.64
#